data_7ccccdcc56f9e23228f6b1e810b3bc9c
#
_entry.id   7ccccdcc56f9e23228f6b1e810b3bc9c
#
_cell.length_a   1.000
_cell.length_b   1.000
_cell.length_c   1.000
_cell.angle_alpha   90.00
_cell.angle_beta   90.00
_cell.angle_gamma   90.00
#
_symmetry.space_group_name_H-M   'P 1'
#
loop_
_entity.id
_entity.type
_entity.pdbx_description
1 polymer ?
#
loop_
_entity_poly.entity_id
_entity_poly.type
_entity_poly.pdbx_seq_one_letter_code
_entity_poly.pdbx_strand_id
1 'polypeptide(L)'
;MNNLPKELPIFPLSNFIIFPKTTVPLNIFEPRYIDMINYSMKSNKLIGMIQPKSSISNTVPELHEVGCLGKITSFRETEDGRFLIELKGLIRFVKIKEIKTENKYRMLEVDYKKFSQDLENVKEDLKFTDLELIFKDLKSLFEKKGFVINWKALEKQSLDETINALAMASPFSLEEKQMLLESKNLDIRKNKISQILSTYTYDIYDNTTVQ
;
A
#
# COMPACT_ATOMS: atom_id res chain seq x y z
N MET A 1 20.20 3.60 -5.94
CA MET A 1 19.29 3.04 -6.95
C MET A 1 19.83 1.87 -7.76
N ASN A 2 21.14 1.61 -7.75
CA ASN A 2 21.76 0.62 -8.66
C ASN A 2 21.44 -0.86 -8.40
N ASN A 3 20.60 -1.20 -7.40
CA ASN A 3 20.31 -2.59 -7.04
C ASN A 3 18.83 -2.99 -7.06
N LEU A 4 17.93 -2.13 -7.53
CA LEU A 4 16.52 -2.51 -7.64
C LEU A 4 16.25 -3.21 -8.98
N PRO A 5 15.50 -4.32 -8.99
CA PRO A 5 15.20 -5.05 -10.22
C PRO A 5 14.26 -4.24 -11.11
N LYS A 6 14.55 -4.22 -12.40
CA LYS A 6 13.66 -3.60 -13.40
C LYS A 6 12.47 -4.48 -13.74
N GLU A 7 12.57 -5.77 -13.51
CA GLU A 7 11.54 -6.76 -13.76
C GLU A 7 11.07 -7.34 -12.42
N LEU A 8 9.78 -7.37 -12.19
CA LEU A 8 9.18 -7.79 -10.93
C LEU A 8 8.11 -8.85 -11.13
N PRO A 9 8.12 -9.94 -10.35
CA PRO A 9 6.93 -10.74 -10.15
C PRO A 9 5.88 -9.92 -9.41
N ILE A 10 4.62 -9.99 -9.86
CA ILE A 10 3.56 -9.10 -9.39
C ILE A 10 2.49 -9.87 -8.64
N PHE A 11 2.10 -9.33 -7.51
CA PHE A 11 0.93 -9.72 -6.75
C PHE A 11 -0.21 -8.70 -6.95
N PRO A 12 -1.11 -8.92 -7.91
CA PRO A 12 -2.30 -8.10 -8.07
C PRO A 12 -3.27 -8.40 -6.93
N LEU A 13 -3.46 -7.48 -6.01
CA LEU A 13 -4.35 -7.66 -4.87
C LEU A 13 -5.47 -6.61 -4.93
N SER A 14 -6.71 -7.09 -5.11
CA SER A 14 -7.88 -6.24 -5.37
C SER A 14 -8.45 -5.55 -4.13
N ASN A 15 -8.02 -5.93 -2.93
CA ASN A 15 -8.62 -5.46 -1.68
C ASN A 15 -7.62 -4.79 -0.73
N PHE A 16 -6.38 -4.58 -1.18
CA PHE A 16 -5.34 -4.05 -0.32
C PHE A 16 -4.24 -3.30 -1.09
N ILE A 17 -3.76 -2.20 -0.54
CA ILE A 17 -2.65 -1.41 -1.08
C ILE A 17 -1.58 -1.24 0.00
N ILE A 18 -0.33 -1.60 -0.32
CA ILE A 18 0.82 -1.37 0.56
C ILE A 18 1.48 -0.03 0.23
N PHE A 19 1.96 0.65 1.26
CA PHE A 19 2.73 1.89 1.14
C PHE A 19 4.20 1.67 1.51
N PRO A 20 5.13 2.53 1.04
CA PRO A 20 6.52 2.50 1.50
C PRO A 20 6.63 2.55 3.01
N LYS A 21 7.60 1.82 3.57
CA LYS A 21 7.91 1.73 5.01
C LYS A 21 6.81 1.10 5.88
N THR A 22 5.71 0.64 5.30
CA THR A 22 4.68 -0.14 6.01
C THR A 22 4.93 -1.63 5.88
N THR A 23 4.41 -2.42 6.81
CA THR A 23 4.50 -3.89 6.78
C THR A 23 3.11 -4.50 6.87
N VAL A 24 2.86 -5.55 6.10
CA VAL A 24 1.60 -6.27 6.07
C VAL A 24 1.82 -7.77 6.15
N PRO A 25 1.08 -8.49 7.00
CA PRO A 25 1.02 -9.94 6.96
C PRO A 25 0.13 -10.40 5.81
N LEU A 26 0.58 -11.37 5.04
CA LEU A 26 -0.16 -11.97 3.93
C LEU A 26 -0.22 -13.48 4.10
N ASN A 27 -1.39 -14.05 3.81
CA ASN A 27 -1.62 -15.48 3.74
C ASN A 27 -1.77 -15.88 2.27
N ILE A 28 -0.78 -16.60 1.75
CA ILE A 28 -0.68 -17.00 0.35
C ILE A 28 -1.11 -18.46 0.22
N PHE A 29 -2.16 -18.71 -0.55
CA PHE A 29 -2.71 -20.04 -0.76
C PHE A 29 -3.00 -20.40 -2.22
N GLU A 30 -3.07 -19.39 -3.11
CA GLU A 30 -3.27 -19.66 -4.53
C GLU A 30 -1.98 -20.22 -5.15
N PRO A 31 -2.04 -21.35 -5.91
CA PRO A 31 -0.85 -22.01 -6.46
C PRO A 31 0.06 -21.09 -7.27
N ARG A 32 -0.52 -20.19 -8.09
CA ARG A 32 0.27 -19.22 -8.86
C ARG A 32 1.08 -18.26 -7.98
N TYR A 33 0.58 -17.89 -6.81
CA TYR A 33 1.30 -17.00 -5.90
C TYR A 33 2.26 -17.77 -4.99
N ILE A 34 1.99 -19.03 -4.69
CA ILE A 34 2.97 -19.94 -4.07
C ILE A 34 4.20 -20.06 -4.99
N ASP A 35 3.99 -20.28 -6.30
CA ASP A 35 5.08 -20.34 -7.30
C ASP A 35 5.86 -19.01 -7.34
N MET A 36 5.16 -17.88 -7.30
CA MET A 36 5.75 -16.52 -7.25
C MET A 36 6.63 -16.31 -6.02
N ILE A 37 6.12 -16.69 -4.84
CA ILE A 37 6.89 -16.54 -3.58
C ILE A 37 8.11 -17.46 -3.61
N ASN A 38 7.97 -18.72 -4.05
CA ASN A 38 9.10 -19.64 -4.20
C ASN A 38 10.19 -19.07 -5.14
N TYR A 39 9.79 -18.48 -6.27
CA TYR A 39 10.71 -17.80 -7.17
C TYR A 39 11.42 -16.63 -6.48
N SER A 40 10.66 -15.78 -5.78
CA SER A 40 11.20 -14.61 -5.11
C SER A 40 12.14 -14.97 -3.94
N MET A 41 11.81 -16.01 -3.18
CA MET A 41 12.64 -16.50 -2.07
C MET A 41 14.00 -17.06 -2.53
N LYS A 42 14.09 -17.62 -3.75
CA LYS A 42 15.33 -18.10 -4.36
C LYS A 42 16.20 -16.97 -4.94
N SER A 43 15.68 -15.75 -5.01
CA SER A 43 16.37 -14.59 -5.60
C SER A 43 16.58 -13.47 -4.57
N ASN A 44 15.90 -12.38 -4.74
CA ASN A 44 16.09 -11.14 -3.94
C ASN A 44 15.02 -10.90 -2.88
N LYS A 45 14.01 -11.79 -2.76
CA LYS A 45 12.85 -11.69 -1.86
C LYS A 45 11.97 -10.46 -2.14
N LEU A 46 11.94 -9.99 -3.39
CA LEU A 46 11.19 -8.82 -3.81
C LEU A 46 9.99 -9.22 -4.66
N ILE A 47 8.85 -8.60 -4.40
CA ILE A 47 7.62 -8.70 -5.19
C ILE A 47 6.99 -7.32 -5.33
N GLY A 48 6.31 -7.08 -6.45
CA GLY A 48 5.55 -5.86 -6.67
C GLY A 48 4.09 -6.06 -6.25
N MET A 49 3.57 -5.24 -5.37
CA MET A 49 2.13 -5.14 -5.15
C MET A 49 1.54 -4.03 -6.00
N ILE A 50 0.48 -4.35 -6.71
CA ILE A 50 -0.20 -3.41 -7.58
C ILE A 50 -1.70 -3.74 -7.61
N GLN A 51 -2.54 -2.72 -7.65
CA GLN A 51 -3.98 -2.91 -7.67
C GLN A 51 -4.47 -3.16 -9.10
N PRO A 52 -5.34 -4.16 -9.33
CA PRO A 52 -6.07 -4.28 -10.57
C PRO A 52 -7.13 -3.18 -10.65
N LYS A 53 -7.34 -2.63 -11.84
CA LYS A 53 -8.48 -1.75 -12.11
C LYS A 53 -9.77 -2.56 -12.12
N SER A 54 -10.86 -1.96 -11.70
CA SER A 54 -12.18 -2.58 -11.79
C SER A 54 -12.47 -2.93 -13.26
N SER A 55 -12.76 -4.20 -13.54
CA SER A 55 -13.15 -4.65 -14.88
C SER A 55 -14.60 -5.11 -14.88
N ILE A 56 -15.37 -4.68 -15.87
CA ILE A 56 -16.77 -5.11 -16.10
C ILE A 56 -16.82 -6.45 -16.85
N SER A 57 -15.69 -6.96 -17.34
CA SER A 57 -15.59 -8.15 -18.17
C SER A 57 -14.78 -9.27 -17.49
N ASN A 58 -15.04 -10.52 -17.90
CA ASN A 58 -14.28 -11.72 -17.46
C ASN A 58 -12.85 -11.80 -18.01
N THR A 59 -12.29 -10.71 -18.50
CA THR A 59 -10.93 -10.62 -18.99
C THR A 59 -9.96 -10.38 -17.83
N VAL A 60 -8.68 -10.71 -18.04
CA VAL A 60 -7.61 -10.40 -17.08
C VAL A 60 -7.61 -8.89 -16.80
N PRO A 61 -7.81 -8.45 -15.55
CA PRO A 61 -7.98 -7.04 -15.25
C PRO A 61 -6.71 -6.25 -15.57
N GLU A 62 -6.89 -5.05 -16.11
CA GLU A 62 -5.83 -4.06 -16.22
C GLU A 62 -5.26 -3.73 -14.83
N LEU A 63 -3.99 -3.35 -14.78
CA LEU A 63 -3.37 -2.89 -13.55
C LEU A 63 -3.29 -1.37 -13.52
N HIS A 64 -3.36 -0.79 -12.32
CA HIS A 64 -3.02 0.61 -12.12
C HIS A 64 -1.58 0.90 -12.58
N GLU A 65 -1.26 2.19 -12.77
CA GLU A 65 0.07 2.60 -13.24
C GLU A 65 1.11 2.58 -12.12
N VAL A 66 0.68 2.78 -10.87
CA VAL A 66 1.56 2.87 -9.71
C VAL A 66 1.29 1.72 -8.76
N GLY A 67 2.37 1.02 -8.41
CA GLY A 67 2.40 0.01 -7.37
C GLY A 67 3.51 0.28 -6.36
N CYS A 68 3.71 -0.65 -5.44
CA CYS A 68 4.76 -0.59 -4.42
C CYS A 68 5.57 -1.88 -4.41
N LEU A 69 6.89 -1.74 -4.49
CA LEU A 69 7.84 -2.84 -4.29
C LEU A 69 7.86 -3.22 -2.83
N GLY A 70 7.66 -4.48 -2.52
CA GLY A 70 7.75 -5.04 -1.20
C GLY A 70 8.87 -6.07 -1.07
N LYS A 71 9.47 -6.14 0.12
CA LYS A 71 10.44 -7.16 0.49
C LYS A 71 9.82 -8.13 1.48
N ILE A 72 9.96 -9.41 1.21
CA ILE A 72 9.56 -10.48 2.14
C ILE A 72 10.56 -10.48 3.30
N THR A 73 10.10 -10.11 4.50
CA THR A 73 10.90 -10.00 5.71
C THR A 73 10.73 -11.19 6.64
N SER A 74 9.58 -11.87 6.57
CA SER A 74 9.29 -13.10 7.30
C SER A 74 8.61 -14.09 6.37
N PHE A 75 8.90 -15.37 6.54
CA PHE A 75 8.32 -16.45 5.77
C PHE A 75 8.13 -17.68 6.64
N ARG A 76 6.94 -18.26 6.59
CA ARG A 76 6.62 -19.53 7.23
C ARG A 76 5.65 -20.31 6.34
N GLU A 77 5.95 -21.59 6.10
CA GLU A 77 5.02 -22.54 5.51
C GLU A 77 4.16 -23.18 6.61
N THR A 78 2.89 -23.32 6.35
CA THR A 78 1.93 -24.00 7.24
C THR A 78 1.76 -25.46 6.83
N GLU A 79 1.26 -26.30 7.73
CA GLU A 79 1.06 -27.74 7.49
C GLU A 79 0.13 -28.03 6.30
N ASP A 80 -0.79 -27.12 5.99
CA ASP A 80 -1.72 -27.19 4.86
C ASP A 80 -1.16 -26.61 3.55
N GLY A 81 0.14 -26.30 3.52
CA GLY A 81 0.85 -25.82 2.32
C GLY A 81 0.63 -24.36 1.94
N ARG A 82 0.06 -23.55 2.84
CA ARG A 82 -0.03 -22.09 2.66
C ARG A 82 1.27 -21.43 3.12
N PHE A 83 1.53 -20.22 2.60
CA PHE A 83 2.65 -19.41 3.03
C PHE A 83 2.15 -18.19 3.81
N LEU A 84 2.63 -18.05 5.04
CA LEU A 84 2.47 -16.84 5.84
C LEU A 84 3.73 -16.01 5.67
N ILE A 85 3.59 -14.81 5.12
CA ILE A 85 4.70 -13.90 4.91
C ILE A 85 4.43 -12.53 5.54
N GLU A 86 5.49 -11.83 5.90
CA GLU A 86 5.44 -10.39 6.14
C GLU A 86 6.08 -9.68 4.94
N LEU A 87 5.36 -8.75 4.36
CA LEU A 87 5.82 -7.93 3.25
C LEU A 87 6.03 -6.50 3.71
N LYS A 88 7.28 -6.01 3.65
CA LYS A 88 7.63 -4.61 3.94
C LYS A 88 7.70 -3.82 2.66
N GLY A 89 6.88 -2.78 2.52
CA GLY A 89 6.94 -1.82 1.41
C GLY A 89 8.26 -1.04 1.42
N LEU A 90 8.90 -0.94 0.27
CA LEU A 90 10.18 -0.25 0.11
C LEU A 90 10.05 1.06 -0.66
N ILE A 91 9.58 0.98 -1.89
CA ILE A 91 9.54 2.10 -2.83
C ILE A 91 8.39 1.89 -3.82
N ARG A 92 7.75 2.97 -4.22
CA ARG A 92 6.76 2.95 -5.31
C ARG A 92 7.44 2.80 -6.65
N PHE A 93 6.73 2.20 -7.59
CA PHE A 93 7.17 2.07 -8.97
C PHE A 93 6.07 2.52 -9.94
N VAL A 94 6.48 2.88 -11.15
CA VAL A 94 5.59 3.09 -12.29
C VAL A 94 5.69 1.86 -13.19
N LYS A 95 4.56 1.30 -13.56
CA LYS A 95 4.45 0.22 -14.54
C LYS A 95 4.87 0.75 -15.92
N ILE A 96 5.81 0.07 -16.57
CA ILE A 96 6.20 0.35 -17.96
C ILE A 96 5.39 -0.52 -18.92
N LYS A 97 5.50 -1.83 -18.75
CA LYS A 97 4.75 -2.82 -19.53
C LYS A 97 4.65 -4.14 -18.79
N GLU A 98 3.72 -4.97 -19.23
CA GLU A 98 3.64 -6.37 -18.81
C GLU A 98 4.55 -7.24 -19.69
N ILE A 99 5.29 -8.13 -19.03
CA ILE A 99 6.22 -9.05 -19.68
C ILE A 99 5.48 -10.37 -19.89
N LYS A 100 5.41 -10.83 -21.12
CA LYS A 100 4.89 -12.17 -21.44
C LYS A 100 5.87 -13.24 -20.97
N THR A 101 5.42 -14.11 -20.10
CA THR A 101 6.21 -15.23 -19.57
C THR A 101 5.37 -16.50 -19.54
N GLU A 102 6.01 -17.65 -19.39
CA GLU A 102 5.33 -18.93 -19.16
C GLU A 102 4.93 -19.14 -17.68
N ASN A 103 5.29 -18.20 -16.81
CA ASN A 103 4.95 -18.24 -15.40
C ASN A 103 3.42 -18.13 -15.19
N LYS A 104 2.90 -18.81 -14.18
CA LYS A 104 1.49 -18.71 -13.79
C LYS A 104 1.12 -17.38 -13.14
N TYR A 105 2.13 -16.58 -12.75
CA TYR A 105 2.01 -15.24 -12.19
C TYR A 105 2.47 -14.19 -13.19
N ARG A 106 2.01 -12.96 -13.00
CA ARG A 106 2.32 -11.84 -13.89
C ARG A 106 3.68 -11.24 -13.57
N MET A 107 4.35 -10.72 -14.60
CA MET A 107 5.63 -10.01 -14.50
C MET A 107 5.48 -8.62 -15.12
N LEU A 108 6.06 -7.60 -14.48
CA LEU A 108 6.11 -6.23 -15.01
C LEU A 108 7.54 -5.75 -15.18
N GLU A 109 7.79 -4.99 -16.24
CA GLU A 109 8.88 -4.04 -16.30
C GLU A 109 8.44 -2.74 -15.64
N VAL A 110 9.30 -2.18 -14.76
CA VAL A 110 8.97 -1.05 -13.88
C VAL A 110 10.07 0.00 -13.84
N ASP A 111 9.70 1.25 -13.50
CA ASP A 111 10.62 2.36 -13.23
C ASP A 111 10.37 2.96 -11.84
N TYR A 112 11.44 3.28 -11.13
CA TYR A 112 11.41 3.83 -9.77
C TYR A 112 11.74 5.32 -9.71
N LYS A 113 12.19 5.93 -10.82
CA LYS A 113 12.74 7.29 -10.84
C LYS A 113 11.78 8.33 -10.26
N LYS A 114 10.50 8.21 -10.59
CA LYS A 114 9.45 9.12 -10.10
C LYS A 114 9.34 9.18 -8.57
N PHE A 115 9.73 8.10 -7.90
CA PHE A 115 9.53 7.91 -6.46
C PHE A 115 10.85 7.64 -5.72
N SER A 116 11.98 8.07 -6.26
CA SER A 116 13.32 7.85 -5.66
C SER A 116 13.42 8.33 -4.22
N GLN A 117 12.69 9.37 -3.88
CA GLN A 117 12.60 9.93 -2.53
C GLN A 117 12.04 8.97 -1.47
N ASP A 118 11.31 7.91 -1.87
CA ASP A 118 10.81 6.92 -0.91
C ASP A 118 11.94 6.15 -0.20
N LEU A 119 13.14 6.09 -0.81
CA LEU A 119 14.34 5.47 -0.24
C LEU A 119 15.18 6.44 0.59
N GLU A 120 14.93 7.72 0.47
CA GLU A 120 15.68 8.75 1.18
C GLU A 120 15.03 8.98 2.54
N ASN A 121 15.87 9.19 3.57
CA ASN A 121 15.40 9.74 4.83
C ASN A 121 15.27 11.26 4.66
N VAL A 122 14.29 11.68 3.88
CA VAL A 122 14.03 13.10 3.66
C VAL A 122 13.60 13.69 4.99
N LYS A 123 14.38 14.65 5.49
CA LYS A 123 13.91 15.58 6.50
C LYS A 123 12.95 16.54 5.78
N GLU A 124 11.70 16.14 5.64
CA GLU A 124 10.68 17.09 5.25
C GLU A 124 10.48 18.07 6.41
N ASP A 125 10.20 19.34 6.10
CA ASP A 125 9.90 20.39 7.10
C ASP A 125 8.55 20.14 7.82
N LEU A 126 7.90 19.01 7.55
CA LEU A 126 6.68 18.54 8.19
C LEU A 126 6.95 18.19 9.65
N LYS A 127 6.12 18.72 10.55
CA LYS A 127 6.17 18.45 11.98
C LYS A 127 4.99 17.58 12.40
N PHE A 128 5.12 16.84 13.49
CA PHE A 128 3.99 16.09 14.06
C PHE A 128 2.79 16.97 14.40
N THR A 129 3.02 18.24 14.75
CA THR A 129 1.96 19.23 14.95
C THR A 129 1.06 19.41 13.72
N ASP A 130 1.60 19.19 12.51
CA ASP A 130 0.84 19.28 11.26
C ASP A 130 -0.11 18.09 11.06
N LEU A 131 0.01 17.06 11.89
CA LEU A 131 -0.84 15.86 11.88
C LEU A 131 -1.89 15.85 12.99
N GLU A 132 -1.86 16.76 13.96
CA GLU A 132 -2.77 16.74 15.11
C GLU A 132 -4.25 16.72 14.69
N LEU A 133 -4.62 17.54 13.73
CA LEU A 133 -5.98 17.58 13.21
C LEU A 133 -6.35 16.28 12.48
N ILE A 134 -5.43 15.76 11.67
CA ILE A 134 -5.61 14.48 10.97
C ILE A 134 -5.78 13.34 11.97
N PHE A 135 -4.98 13.29 13.04
CA PHE A 135 -5.11 12.29 14.10
C PHE A 135 -6.47 12.38 14.79
N LYS A 136 -6.92 13.60 15.11
CA LYS A 136 -8.23 13.82 15.74
C LYS A 136 -9.38 13.32 14.87
N ASP A 137 -9.37 13.68 13.59
CA ASP A 137 -10.43 13.32 12.64
C ASP A 137 -10.41 11.82 12.33
N LEU A 138 -9.23 11.24 12.14
CA LEU A 138 -9.07 9.79 11.97
C LEU A 138 -9.54 9.02 13.20
N LYS A 139 -9.19 9.47 14.41
CA LYS A 139 -9.61 8.81 15.63
C LYS A 139 -11.14 8.76 15.70
N SER A 140 -11.81 9.87 15.43
CA SER A 140 -13.27 9.92 15.35
C SER A 140 -13.84 8.97 14.29
N LEU A 141 -13.23 8.92 13.10
CA LEU A 141 -13.66 8.04 12.00
C LEU A 141 -13.49 6.56 12.36
N PHE A 142 -12.35 6.19 12.95
CA PHE A 142 -12.07 4.80 13.36
C PHE A 142 -13.03 4.33 14.47
N GLU A 143 -13.26 5.17 15.49
CA GLU A 143 -14.20 4.87 16.58
C GLU A 143 -15.62 4.63 16.02
N LYS A 144 -16.09 5.47 15.11
CA LYS A 144 -17.40 5.31 14.45
C LYS A 144 -17.50 4.06 13.57
N LYS A 145 -16.42 3.66 12.95
CA LYS A 145 -16.37 2.45 12.12
C LYS A 145 -16.06 1.18 12.92
N GLY A 146 -15.86 1.29 14.25
CA GLY A 146 -15.57 0.16 15.14
C GLY A 146 -14.15 -0.39 15.01
N PHE A 147 -13.21 0.37 14.44
CA PHE A 147 -11.81 -0.03 14.34
C PHE A 147 -11.01 0.40 15.57
N VAL A 148 -10.10 -0.45 16.02
CA VAL A 148 -9.17 -0.16 17.12
C VAL A 148 -7.76 0.02 16.56
N ILE A 149 -7.15 1.16 16.85
CA ILE A 149 -5.76 1.48 16.45
C ILE A 149 -4.92 1.76 17.69
N ASN A 150 -3.69 1.28 17.66
CA ASN A 150 -2.68 1.62 18.67
C ASN A 150 -1.99 2.94 18.32
N TRP A 151 -2.62 4.06 18.68
CA TRP A 151 -2.12 5.40 18.44
C TRP A 151 -0.74 5.65 19.04
N LYS A 152 -0.47 5.11 20.25
CA LYS A 152 0.84 5.23 20.90
C LYS A 152 1.96 4.55 20.12
N ALA A 153 1.65 3.53 19.34
CA ALA A 153 2.64 2.87 18.46
C ALA A 153 2.94 3.74 17.24
N LEU A 154 1.93 4.43 16.69
CA LEU A 154 2.11 5.36 15.57
C LEU A 154 2.96 6.59 15.95
N GLU A 155 2.76 7.17 17.13
CA GLU A 155 3.53 8.32 17.63
C GLU A 155 5.04 8.05 17.79
N LYS A 156 5.44 6.78 17.87
CA LYS A 156 6.85 6.36 17.97
C LYS A 156 7.54 6.18 16.61
N GLN A 157 6.78 6.21 15.52
CA GLN A 157 7.29 6.07 14.16
C GLN A 157 7.79 7.42 13.62
N SER A 158 8.60 7.36 12.57
CA SER A 158 8.92 8.57 11.81
C SER A 158 7.67 9.14 11.14
N LEU A 159 7.72 10.42 10.78
CA LEU A 159 6.56 11.11 10.20
C LEU A 159 6.08 10.46 8.90
N ASP A 160 7.00 10.03 8.06
CA ASP A 160 6.71 9.36 6.80
C ASP A 160 6.14 7.95 7.00
N GLU A 161 6.64 7.19 7.97
CA GLU A 161 6.04 5.91 8.38
C GLU A 161 4.62 6.12 8.87
N THR A 162 4.40 7.14 9.71
CA THR A 162 3.09 7.48 10.26
C THR A 162 2.09 7.84 9.17
N ILE A 163 2.42 8.76 8.25
CA ILE A 163 1.55 9.16 7.14
C ILE A 163 1.22 7.96 6.25
N ASN A 164 2.20 7.12 5.95
CA ASN A 164 2.00 5.92 5.13
C ASN A 164 1.15 4.87 5.84
N ALA A 165 1.36 4.65 7.14
CA ALA A 165 0.55 3.74 7.94
C ALA A 165 -0.91 4.22 8.04
N LEU A 166 -1.13 5.52 8.24
CA LEU A 166 -2.47 6.11 8.25
C LEU A 166 -3.16 5.96 6.89
N ALA A 167 -2.46 6.25 5.77
CA ALA A 167 -3.00 6.06 4.43
C ALA A 167 -3.41 4.59 4.18
N MET A 168 -2.59 3.64 4.65
CA MET A 168 -2.85 2.22 4.49
C MET A 168 -4.01 1.72 5.37
N ALA A 169 -4.01 2.08 6.66
CA ALA A 169 -4.92 1.54 7.65
C ALA A 169 -6.31 2.22 7.63
N SER A 170 -6.41 3.44 7.13
CA SER A 170 -7.68 4.18 7.13
C SER A 170 -8.78 3.44 6.36
N PRO A 171 -10.05 3.56 6.80
CA PRO A 171 -11.19 2.91 6.15
C PRO A 171 -11.65 3.67 4.89
N PHE A 172 -10.67 4.13 4.11
CA PHE A 172 -10.87 4.78 2.81
C PHE A 172 -11.15 3.74 1.73
N SER A 173 -11.80 4.16 0.66
CA SER A 173 -11.99 3.32 -0.53
C SER A 173 -10.65 2.94 -1.17
N LEU A 174 -10.65 1.92 -2.02
CA LEU A 174 -9.43 1.51 -2.71
C LEU A 174 -8.96 2.56 -3.71
N GLU A 175 -9.89 3.27 -4.35
CA GLU A 175 -9.62 4.39 -5.24
C GLU A 175 -8.95 5.54 -4.49
N GLU A 176 -9.46 5.89 -3.31
CA GLU A 176 -8.86 6.90 -2.44
C GLU A 176 -7.44 6.48 -2.00
N LYS A 177 -7.25 5.24 -1.59
CA LYS A 177 -5.93 4.70 -1.23
C LYS A 177 -4.98 4.68 -2.43
N GLN A 178 -5.45 4.35 -3.62
CA GLN A 178 -4.64 4.42 -4.85
C GLN A 178 -4.24 5.87 -5.15
N MET A 179 -5.16 6.81 -5.03
CA MET A 179 -4.87 8.25 -5.18
C MET A 179 -3.83 8.74 -4.15
N LEU A 180 -3.87 8.21 -2.92
CA LEU A 180 -2.84 8.50 -1.91
C LEU A 180 -1.49 7.87 -2.26
N LEU A 181 -1.46 6.63 -2.78
CA LEU A 181 -0.24 5.97 -3.23
C LEU A 181 0.43 6.75 -4.37
N GLU A 182 -0.35 7.29 -5.31
CA GLU A 182 0.11 8.05 -6.47
C GLU A 182 0.58 9.47 -6.14
N SER A 183 0.38 9.95 -4.91
CA SER A 183 0.80 11.29 -4.47
C SER A 183 2.29 11.50 -4.66
N LYS A 184 2.68 12.66 -5.21
CA LYS A 184 4.08 12.93 -5.59
C LYS A 184 5.04 12.86 -4.40
N ASN A 185 4.64 13.40 -3.25
CA ASN A 185 5.42 13.44 -2.01
C ASN A 185 4.52 13.28 -0.78
N LEU A 186 5.11 13.28 0.40
CA LEU A 186 4.40 13.10 1.68
C LEU A 186 3.48 14.27 2.00
N ASP A 187 3.87 15.51 1.71
CA ASP A 187 3.03 16.68 1.99
C ASP A 187 1.73 16.63 1.18
N ILE A 188 1.83 16.33 -0.13
CA ILE A 188 0.65 16.14 -0.97
C ILE A 188 -0.21 14.97 -0.45
N ARG A 189 0.40 13.88 0.01
CA ARG A 189 -0.33 12.74 0.58
C ARG A 189 -1.06 13.13 1.85
N LYS A 190 -0.40 13.83 2.77
CA LYS A 190 -0.99 14.39 3.99
C LYS A 190 -2.20 15.27 3.68
N ASN A 191 -2.05 16.21 2.76
CA ASN A 191 -3.12 17.13 2.39
C ASN A 191 -4.32 16.39 1.76
N LYS A 192 -4.08 15.37 0.95
CA LYS A 192 -5.14 14.51 0.41
C LYS A 192 -5.85 13.70 1.50
N ILE A 193 -5.11 13.20 2.49
CA ILE A 193 -5.74 12.53 3.66
C ILE A 193 -6.71 13.49 4.34
N SER A 194 -6.31 14.75 4.60
CA SER A 194 -7.19 15.76 5.19
C SER A 194 -8.42 16.05 4.32
N GLN A 195 -8.25 16.14 3.01
CA GLN A 195 -9.36 16.33 2.07
C GLN A 195 -10.35 15.15 2.09
N ILE A 196 -9.85 13.91 2.05
CA ILE A 196 -10.70 12.73 2.15
C ILE A 196 -11.45 12.73 3.48
N LEU A 197 -10.76 12.99 4.60
CA LEU A 197 -11.40 13.02 5.91
C LEU A 197 -12.51 14.06 6.00
N SER A 198 -12.34 15.22 5.37
CA SER A 198 -13.40 16.25 5.37
C SER A 198 -14.69 15.76 4.71
N THR A 199 -14.61 14.93 3.64
CA THR A 199 -15.82 14.35 3.03
C THR A 199 -16.53 13.39 3.98
N TYR A 200 -15.77 12.53 4.68
CA TYR A 200 -16.34 11.61 5.67
C TYR A 200 -16.95 12.31 6.89
N THR A 201 -16.46 13.51 7.25
CA THR A 201 -17.03 14.29 8.35
C THR A 201 -18.30 15.03 7.93
N TYR A 202 -18.40 15.52 6.71
CA TYR A 202 -19.63 16.15 6.19
C TYR A 202 -20.80 15.16 6.12
N ASP A 203 -20.59 13.96 5.62
CA ASP A 203 -21.62 12.90 5.56
C ASP A 203 -22.16 12.51 6.94
N ILE A 204 -21.43 12.81 7.99
CA ILE A 204 -21.82 12.52 9.37
C ILE A 204 -22.79 13.57 9.91
N TYR A 205 -22.66 14.83 9.50
CA TYR A 205 -23.55 15.90 9.94
C TYR A 205 -24.90 15.89 9.21
N ASP A 206 -24.93 15.49 7.93
CA ASP A 206 -26.17 15.39 7.15
C ASP A 206 -27.08 14.23 7.61
N ASN A 207 -26.51 13.10 8.06
CA ASN A 207 -27.28 11.97 8.56
C ASN A 207 -27.82 12.14 9.99
N THR A 208 -27.43 13.19 10.73
CA THR A 208 -27.94 13.49 12.08
C THR A 208 -29.07 14.55 12.08
N THR A 209 -29.39 15.11 10.92
CA THR A 209 -30.40 16.18 10.79
C THR A 209 -31.76 15.71 10.26
N VAL A 210 -31.94 14.39 10.10
CA VAL A 210 -33.24 13.80 9.71
C VAL A 210 -33.76 12.93 10.86
N GLN A 211 -34.35 13.58 11.87
CA GLN A 211 -35.35 13.01 12.76
C GLN A 211 -36.43 14.06 12.96
#